data_6d10c4fdba58258e4704f68b397b513d
#
_entry.id   6d10c4fdba58258e4704f68b397b513d
#
_cell.length_a   1.000
_cell.length_b   1.000
_cell.length_c   1.000
_cell.angle_alpha   90.00
_cell.angle_beta   90.00
_cell.angle_gamma   90.00
#
_symmetry.space_group_name_H-M   'P 1'
#
loop_
_entity.id
_entity.type
_entity.pdbx_description
1 polymer ?
#
loop_
_entity_poly.entity_id
_entity_poly.type
_entity_poly.pdbx_seq_one_letter_code
_entity_poly.pdbx_strand_id
1 'polypeptide(L)'
;MQKMVSICCITFNQKDYIGRCLESLVHQNTDFEYEVIVHDDASTDGTQDVVREYAEKYPDLIVPVLETENQYSKGVGALTSAMLSPATGKYIVEIEGDDQWCDPDKLRLQVEALEAHPECSACVHVTNTVDKDGNPQMMRLPEFDLDHSVISTDEYMRHVLVEGNWMFHLSSCMVSADLYREYMDFMAEGYPTKFYKVGDLPMYLYFSLKGSFYFIDRVMTTYTIESGGFMSQLKDNPEFALRAHQGYVDGLTAFDEFSDHRFHEYVSKALAVRRFEIDRINRRFDRIIKQPEYRPLIRKRGPVKAAAFYLIGMFMLLFKHKDERR
;
A
#
# COMPACT_ATOMS: atom_id res chain seq x y z
N MET A 1 9.52 -11.66 -28.66
CA MET A 1 9.66 -10.19 -28.52
C MET A 1 9.57 -9.86 -27.04
N GLN A 2 10.18 -8.79 -26.58
CA GLN A 2 10.04 -8.35 -25.19
C GLN A 2 8.60 -7.85 -24.98
N LYS A 3 7.92 -8.31 -23.92
CA LYS A 3 6.61 -7.81 -23.55
C LYS A 3 6.69 -6.34 -23.13
N MET A 4 5.64 -5.56 -23.36
CA MET A 4 5.60 -4.17 -22.90
C MET A 4 5.27 -4.11 -21.41
N VAL A 5 4.33 -4.94 -20.95
CA VAL A 5 3.88 -4.95 -19.56
C VAL A 5 3.84 -6.38 -19.02
N SER A 6 4.36 -6.58 -17.79
CA SER A 6 4.08 -7.75 -16.97
C SER A 6 3.08 -7.36 -15.88
N ILE A 7 1.91 -7.97 -15.89
CA ILE A 7 0.94 -7.86 -14.80
C ILE A 7 1.29 -8.95 -13.78
N CYS A 8 1.57 -8.56 -12.55
CA CYS A 8 1.91 -9.46 -11.47
C CYS A 8 0.72 -9.58 -10.51
N CYS A 9 -0.03 -10.67 -10.62
CA CYS A 9 -1.19 -10.98 -9.80
C CYS A 9 -0.80 -11.91 -8.65
N ILE A 10 -0.99 -11.44 -7.41
CA ILE A 10 -0.75 -12.25 -6.20
C ILE A 10 -2.09 -12.77 -5.67
N THR A 11 -2.16 -14.05 -5.34
CA THR A 11 -3.36 -14.64 -4.75
C THR A 11 -3.03 -15.67 -3.66
N PHE A 12 -3.88 -15.74 -2.63
CA PHE A 12 -3.84 -16.77 -1.59
C PHE A 12 -5.23 -17.01 -1.01
N ASN A 13 -5.80 -18.19 -1.21
CA ASN A 13 -7.13 -18.57 -0.75
C ASN A 13 -8.22 -17.57 -1.18
N GLN A 14 -8.26 -17.24 -2.47
CA GLN A 14 -9.19 -16.28 -3.07
C GLN A 14 -10.02 -16.90 -4.21
N LYS A 15 -10.43 -18.18 -4.06
CA LYS A 15 -11.18 -18.92 -5.08
C LYS A 15 -12.41 -18.17 -5.62
N ASP A 16 -13.14 -17.50 -4.74
CA ASP A 16 -14.38 -16.82 -5.10
C ASP A 16 -14.15 -15.49 -5.85
N TYR A 17 -12.90 -15.01 -5.88
CA TYR A 17 -12.52 -13.71 -6.44
C TYR A 17 -11.64 -13.82 -7.68
N ILE A 18 -10.66 -14.74 -7.65
CA ILE A 18 -9.58 -14.82 -8.64
C ILE A 18 -10.09 -14.91 -10.09
N GLY A 19 -11.22 -15.59 -10.32
CA GLY A 19 -11.81 -15.70 -11.65
C GLY A 19 -12.19 -14.35 -12.25
N ARG A 20 -12.86 -13.48 -11.48
CA ARG A 20 -13.22 -12.13 -11.93
C ARG A 20 -12.00 -11.21 -12.09
N CYS A 21 -11.00 -11.39 -11.23
CA CYS A 21 -9.71 -10.70 -11.38
C CYS A 21 -9.09 -11.06 -12.73
N LEU A 22 -8.82 -12.34 -12.98
CA LEU A 22 -8.18 -12.81 -14.21
C LEU A 22 -8.95 -12.43 -15.48
N GLU A 23 -10.29 -12.51 -15.45
CA GLU A 23 -11.14 -12.09 -16.58
C GLU A 23 -10.90 -10.61 -16.93
N SER A 24 -10.68 -9.74 -15.92
CA SER A 24 -10.40 -8.33 -16.15
C SER A 24 -8.99 -8.05 -16.72
N LEU A 25 -8.03 -8.95 -16.45
CA LEU A 25 -6.65 -8.80 -16.89
C LEU A 25 -6.44 -9.30 -18.34
N VAL A 26 -7.18 -10.33 -18.76
CA VAL A 26 -7.01 -10.91 -20.11
C VAL A 26 -7.70 -10.11 -21.21
N HIS A 27 -8.54 -9.14 -20.87
CA HIS A 27 -9.33 -8.34 -21.83
C HIS A 27 -8.87 -6.86 -21.89
N GLN A 28 -7.54 -6.64 -21.89
CA GLN A 28 -7.01 -5.30 -22.06
C GLN A 28 -6.85 -4.91 -23.53
N ASN A 29 -7.28 -3.70 -23.88
CA ASN A 29 -7.14 -3.13 -25.22
C ASN A 29 -5.73 -2.55 -25.38
N THR A 30 -4.83 -3.27 -26.04
CA THR A 30 -3.46 -2.85 -26.28
C THR A 30 -3.05 -3.10 -27.73
N ASP A 31 -2.16 -2.29 -28.26
CA ASP A 31 -1.45 -2.49 -29.53
C ASP A 31 -0.04 -3.11 -29.31
N PHE A 32 0.26 -3.50 -28.09
CA PHE A 32 1.50 -4.13 -27.64
C PHE A 32 1.22 -5.46 -26.92
N GLU A 33 2.24 -6.30 -26.84
CA GLU A 33 2.16 -7.56 -26.09
C GLU A 33 2.36 -7.32 -24.60
N TYR A 34 1.56 -8.03 -23.78
CA TYR A 34 1.71 -8.08 -22.33
C TYR A 34 1.59 -9.53 -21.83
N GLU A 35 1.88 -9.77 -20.57
CA GLU A 35 1.75 -11.06 -19.90
C GLU A 35 1.11 -10.88 -18.51
N VAL A 36 0.47 -11.95 -18.04
CA VAL A 36 -0.15 -11.99 -16.71
C VAL A 36 0.52 -13.12 -15.92
N ILE A 37 1.37 -12.75 -14.97
CA ILE A 37 2.01 -13.69 -14.06
C ILE A 37 1.09 -13.84 -12.86
N VAL A 38 0.58 -15.04 -12.66
CA VAL A 38 -0.33 -15.35 -11.55
C VAL A 38 0.41 -16.17 -10.51
N HIS A 39 0.82 -15.51 -9.44
CA HIS A 39 1.51 -16.15 -8.32
C HIS A 39 0.49 -16.55 -7.26
N ASP A 40 0.26 -17.85 -7.13
CA ASP A 40 -0.55 -18.44 -6.06
C ASP A 40 0.36 -18.92 -4.93
N ASP A 41 0.18 -18.34 -3.74
CA ASP A 41 1.04 -18.58 -2.57
C ASP A 41 0.63 -19.81 -1.74
N ALA A 42 0.52 -20.97 -2.42
CA ALA A 42 0.12 -22.26 -1.84
C ALA A 42 -1.32 -22.29 -1.29
N SER A 43 -2.27 -21.82 -2.09
CA SER A 43 -3.70 -21.89 -1.76
C SER A 43 -4.20 -23.32 -1.59
N THR A 44 -5.16 -23.52 -0.69
CA THR A 44 -5.77 -24.82 -0.36
C THR A 44 -7.28 -24.89 -0.60
N ASP A 45 -7.88 -23.78 -1.03
CA ASP A 45 -9.34 -23.63 -1.21
C ASP A 45 -9.83 -23.95 -2.64
N GLY A 46 -8.92 -24.24 -3.57
CA GLY A 46 -9.20 -24.46 -4.99
C GLY A 46 -8.88 -23.24 -5.88
N THR A 47 -8.26 -22.19 -5.35
CA THR A 47 -7.76 -21.03 -6.14
C THR A 47 -6.86 -21.49 -7.28
N GLN A 48 -5.92 -22.43 -6.99
CA GLN A 48 -4.99 -22.95 -8.00
C GLN A 48 -5.68 -23.64 -9.18
N ASP A 49 -6.84 -24.27 -8.96
CA ASP A 49 -7.58 -24.93 -10.04
C ASP A 49 -8.14 -23.90 -11.02
N VAL A 50 -8.68 -22.78 -10.50
CA VAL A 50 -9.13 -21.65 -11.32
C VAL A 50 -7.95 -21.04 -12.11
N VAL A 51 -6.78 -20.86 -11.48
CA VAL A 51 -5.59 -20.34 -12.17
C VAL A 51 -5.16 -21.29 -13.30
N ARG A 52 -5.14 -22.61 -13.08
CA ARG A 52 -4.82 -23.60 -14.14
C ARG A 52 -5.80 -23.52 -15.29
N GLU A 53 -7.11 -23.42 -15.02
CA GLU A 53 -8.14 -23.30 -16.05
C GLU A 53 -7.92 -22.06 -16.93
N TYR A 54 -7.58 -20.92 -16.34
CA TYR A 54 -7.26 -19.69 -17.09
C TYR A 54 -5.94 -19.81 -17.86
N ALA A 55 -4.92 -20.46 -17.31
CA ALA A 55 -3.67 -20.69 -18.00
C ALA A 55 -3.83 -21.63 -19.22
N GLU A 56 -4.69 -22.65 -19.12
CA GLU A 56 -5.05 -23.50 -20.26
C GLU A 56 -5.85 -22.75 -21.32
N LYS A 57 -6.75 -21.84 -20.91
CA LYS A 57 -7.56 -21.01 -21.83
C LYS A 57 -6.73 -19.93 -22.54
N TYR A 58 -5.71 -19.38 -21.87
CA TYR A 58 -4.88 -18.27 -22.36
C TYR A 58 -3.36 -18.58 -22.26
N PRO A 59 -2.87 -19.66 -22.91
CA PRO A 59 -1.51 -20.17 -22.69
C PRO A 59 -0.39 -19.22 -23.15
N ASP A 60 -0.66 -18.30 -24.07
CA ASP A 60 0.30 -17.31 -24.54
C ASP A 60 0.33 -16.03 -23.69
N LEU A 61 -0.61 -15.91 -22.76
CA LEU A 61 -0.82 -14.70 -21.96
C LEU A 61 -0.60 -14.93 -20.46
N ILE A 62 -1.10 -16.05 -19.92
CA ILE A 62 -1.04 -16.33 -18.48
C ILE A 62 0.13 -17.24 -18.16
N VAL A 63 0.98 -16.80 -17.23
CA VAL A 63 2.12 -17.53 -16.69
C VAL A 63 1.81 -17.90 -15.23
N PRO A 64 1.38 -19.15 -14.96
CA PRO A 64 1.06 -19.57 -13.60
C PRO A 64 2.33 -19.88 -12.81
N VAL A 65 2.45 -19.32 -11.60
CA VAL A 65 3.46 -19.64 -10.60
C VAL A 65 2.70 -20.20 -9.37
N LEU A 66 2.64 -21.52 -9.29
CA LEU A 66 1.83 -22.22 -8.28
C LEU A 66 2.73 -22.80 -7.20
N GLU A 67 2.79 -22.11 -6.07
CA GLU A 67 3.62 -22.54 -4.95
C GLU A 67 3.01 -23.74 -4.22
N THR A 68 3.88 -24.57 -3.65
CA THR A 68 3.51 -25.67 -2.76
C THR A 68 3.73 -25.34 -1.28
N GLU A 69 4.47 -24.28 -1.01
CA GLU A 69 4.75 -23.74 0.31
C GLU A 69 4.53 -22.23 0.30
N ASN A 70 3.90 -21.70 1.34
CA ASN A 70 3.61 -20.28 1.47
C ASN A 70 4.90 -19.45 1.56
N GLN A 71 5.18 -18.63 0.55
CA GLN A 71 6.37 -17.79 0.46
C GLN A 71 6.26 -16.54 1.33
N TYR A 72 5.03 -16.00 1.52
CA TYR A 72 4.79 -14.86 2.41
C TYR A 72 5.23 -15.16 3.84
N SER A 73 5.08 -16.39 4.30
CA SER A 73 5.58 -16.83 5.63
C SER A 73 7.10 -16.76 5.77
N LYS A 74 7.83 -16.82 4.64
CA LYS A 74 9.30 -16.69 4.58
C LYS A 74 9.76 -15.23 4.51
N GLY A 75 8.84 -14.31 4.23
CA GLY A 75 9.02 -12.86 4.14
C GLY A 75 8.55 -12.28 2.82
N VAL A 76 8.18 -11.01 2.83
CA VAL A 76 7.65 -10.31 1.65
C VAL A 76 8.64 -10.36 0.47
N GLY A 77 9.94 -10.26 0.73
CA GLY A 77 10.96 -10.36 -0.33
C GLY A 77 10.98 -11.71 -1.06
N ALA A 78 10.69 -12.83 -0.38
CA ALA A 78 10.61 -14.14 -1.01
C ALA A 78 9.40 -14.22 -1.95
N LEU A 79 8.24 -13.77 -1.50
CA LEU A 79 7.01 -13.70 -2.29
C LEU A 79 7.21 -12.86 -3.56
N THR A 80 7.68 -11.62 -3.40
CA THR A 80 7.84 -10.70 -4.51
C THR A 80 8.92 -11.16 -5.51
N SER A 81 10.01 -11.76 -5.01
CA SER A 81 11.04 -12.34 -5.87
C SER A 81 10.50 -13.50 -6.72
N ALA A 82 9.70 -14.38 -6.13
CA ALA A 82 9.08 -15.50 -6.86
C ALA A 82 8.11 -14.99 -7.95
N MET A 83 7.32 -13.99 -7.63
CA MET A 83 6.37 -13.35 -8.54
C MET A 83 7.08 -12.65 -9.72
N LEU A 84 8.16 -11.90 -9.45
CA LEU A 84 8.86 -11.11 -10.48
C LEU A 84 9.84 -11.92 -11.33
N SER A 85 10.25 -13.10 -10.87
CA SER A 85 11.24 -13.91 -11.57
C SER A 85 10.88 -14.19 -13.05
N PRO A 86 9.63 -14.51 -13.41
CA PRO A 86 9.24 -14.72 -14.81
C PRO A 86 8.93 -13.43 -15.58
N ALA A 87 8.92 -12.25 -14.95
CA ALA A 87 8.51 -10.99 -15.58
C ALA A 87 9.52 -10.52 -16.64
N THR A 88 9.03 -10.34 -17.86
CA THR A 88 9.84 -9.91 -19.03
C THR A 88 9.47 -8.54 -19.57
N GLY A 89 8.40 -7.93 -19.05
CA GLY A 89 7.88 -6.63 -19.48
C GLY A 89 8.82 -5.47 -19.20
N LYS A 90 8.71 -4.42 -20.02
CA LYS A 90 9.34 -3.12 -19.76
C LYS A 90 8.77 -2.45 -18.52
N TYR A 91 7.47 -2.63 -18.30
CA TYR A 91 6.73 -2.10 -17.14
C TYR A 91 6.15 -3.22 -16.30
N ILE A 92 6.01 -2.95 -15.00
CA ILE A 92 5.38 -3.83 -14.01
C ILE A 92 4.13 -3.14 -13.44
N VAL A 93 3.07 -3.92 -13.29
CA VAL A 93 1.85 -3.56 -12.54
C VAL A 93 1.51 -4.71 -11.62
N GLU A 94 1.23 -4.42 -10.35
CA GLU A 94 0.74 -5.43 -9.41
C GLU A 94 -0.77 -5.36 -9.25
N ILE A 95 -1.36 -6.50 -8.89
CA ILE A 95 -2.77 -6.62 -8.48
C ILE A 95 -2.93 -7.77 -7.49
N GLU A 96 -3.81 -7.63 -6.52
CA GLU A 96 -4.25 -8.71 -5.62
C GLU A 96 -5.42 -9.49 -6.24
N GLY A 97 -5.49 -10.79 -6.04
CA GLY A 97 -6.45 -11.68 -6.70
C GLY A 97 -7.93 -11.45 -6.32
N ASP A 98 -8.21 -10.65 -5.30
CA ASP A 98 -9.56 -10.19 -4.90
C ASP A 98 -9.96 -8.85 -5.52
N ASP A 99 -9.04 -8.16 -6.19
CA ASP A 99 -9.28 -6.92 -6.91
C ASP A 99 -9.73 -7.15 -8.36
N GLN A 100 -10.18 -6.09 -9.02
CA GLN A 100 -10.59 -6.14 -10.42
C GLN A 100 -10.25 -4.85 -11.15
N TRP A 101 -9.75 -4.96 -12.38
CA TRP A 101 -9.68 -3.80 -13.28
C TRP A 101 -11.03 -3.58 -13.97
N CYS A 102 -11.50 -2.35 -13.96
CA CYS A 102 -12.80 -1.98 -14.52
C CYS A 102 -12.69 -1.18 -15.83
N ASP A 103 -11.47 -0.98 -16.34
CA ASP A 103 -11.20 -0.24 -17.56
C ASP A 103 -10.29 -1.04 -18.50
N PRO A 104 -10.78 -1.45 -19.68
CA PRO A 104 -9.99 -2.22 -20.62
C PRO A 104 -8.84 -1.43 -21.28
N ASP A 105 -8.83 -0.09 -21.20
CA ASP A 105 -7.77 0.76 -21.73
C ASP A 105 -6.65 1.05 -20.73
N LYS A 106 -6.71 0.50 -19.52
CA LYS A 106 -5.79 0.82 -18.43
C LYS A 106 -4.33 0.70 -18.82
N LEU A 107 -3.92 -0.46 -19.36
CA LEU A 107 -2.52 -0.68 -19.73
C LEU A 107 -2.05 0.32 -20.78
N ARG A 108 -2.84 0.53 -21.82
CA ARG A 108 -2.49 1.44 -22.92
C ARG A 108 -2.30 2.86 -22.39
N LEU A 109 -3.24 3.38 -21.61
CA LEU A 109 -3.18 4.73 -21.06
C LEU A 109 -1.99 4.94 -20.12
N GLN A 110 -1.67 3.97 -19.30
CA GLN A 110 -0.53 4.07 -18.39
C GLN A 110 0.82 3.98 -19.12
N VAL A 111 0.94 3.13 -20.14
CA VAL A 111 2.14 3.06 -20.98
C VAL A 111 2.32 4.37 -21.77
N GLU A 112 1.27 4.87 -22.43
CA GLU A 112 1.31 6.16 -23.12
C GLU A 112 1.76 7.30 -22.20
N ALA A 113 1.26 7.33 -20.97
CA ALA A 113 1.63 8.34 -19.98
C ALA A 113 3.12 8.26 -19.61
N LEU A 114 3.64 7.07 -19.30
CA LEU A 114 5.05 6.90 -18.92
C LEU A 114 6.01 7.13 -20.08
N GLU A 115 5.63 6.77 -21.32
CA GLU A 115 6.45 7.06 -22.51
C GLU A 115 6.49 8.57 -22.82
N ALA A 116 5.40 9.30 -22.54
CA ALA A 116 5.33 10.74 -22.76
C ALA A 116 5.96 11.57 -21.63
N HIS A 117 6.08 11.01 -20.42
CA HIS A 117 6.53 11.69 -19.21
C HIS A 117 7.70 10.95 -18.54
N PRO A 118 8.90 10.94 -19.15
CA PRO A 118 10.07 10.24 -18.62
C PRO A 118 10.58 10.80 -17.28
N GLU A 119 10.14 11.99 -16.88
CA GLU A 119 10.38 12.58 -15.56
C GLU A 119 9.56 11.92 -14.45
N CYS A 120 8.54 11.13 -14.80
CA CYS A 120 7.71 10.42 -13.84
C CYS A 120 8.25 9.02 -13.57
N SER A 121 8.39 8.67 -12.31
CA SER A 121 8.84 7.35 -11.86
C SER A 121 7.76 6.29 -11.96
N ALA A 122 6.50 6.68 -11.84
CA ALA A 122 5.35 5.80 -11.92
C ALA A 122 4.13 6.51 -12.50
N CYS A 123 3.20 5.73 -13.03
CA CYS A 123 1.86 6.18 -13.40
C CYS A 123 0.83 5.55 -12.48
N VAL A 124 -0.07 6.36 -11.94
CA VAL A 124 -1.12 5.99 -10.98
C VAL A 124 -2.48 6.51 -11.45
N HIS A 125 -3.55 5.95 -10.93
CA HIS A 125 -4.90 6.35 -11.30
C HIS A 125 -5.89 6.23 -10.13
N VAL A 126 -7.14 6.59 -10.37
CA VAL A 126 -8.22 6.48 -9.39
C VAL A 126 -8.62 5.01 -9.17
N THR A 127 -8.78 4.64 -7.90
CA THR A 127 -9.33 3.35 -7.49
C THR A 127 -10.63 3.57 -6.71
N ASN A 128 -11.71 2.94 -7.10
CA ASN A 128 -12.94 2.88 -6.30
C ASN A 128 -12.91 1.66 -5.40
N THR A 129 -13.69 1.69 -4.33
CA THR A 129 -13.82 0.56 -3.43
C THR A 129 -15.18 -0.13 -3.59
N VAL A 130 -15.18 -1.45 -3.44
CA VAL A 130 -16.38 -2.30 -3.47
C VAL A 130 -16.38 -3.25 -2.26
N ASP A 131 -17.56 -3.75 -1.90
CA ASP A 131 -17.64 -4.86 -0.96
C ASP A 131 -17.37 -6.21 -1.65
N LYS A 132 -17.39 -7.29 -0.88
CA LYS A 132 -17.20 -8.67 -1.39
C LYS A 132 -18.18 -9.07 -2.50
N ASP A 133 -19.37 -8.47 -2.55
CA ASP A 133 -20.41 -8.72 -3.52
C ASP A 133 -20.32 -7.79 -4.75
N GLY A 134 -19.30 -6.91 -4.78
CA GLY A 134 -19.07 -5.95 -5.85
C GLY A 134 -19.90 -4.66 -5.77
N ASN A 135 -20.63 -4.42 -4.66
CA ASN A 135 -21.37 -3.19 -4.50
C ASN A 135 -20.45 -2.02 -4.18
N PRO A 136 -20.63 -0.86 -4.83
CA PRO A 136 -19.81 0.32 -4.59
C PRO A 136 -19.81 0.74 -3.11
N GLN A 137 -18.63 1.04 -2.59
CA GLN A 137 -18.42 1.66 -1.29
C GLN A 137 -18.13 3.16 -1.46
N MET A 138 -18.25 3.92 -0.38
CA MET A 138 -18.09 5.38 -0.44
C MET A 138 -16.62 5.85 -0.55
N MET A 139 -15.66 4.96 -0.38
CA MET A 139 -14.24 5.32 -0.43
C MET A 139 -13.71 5.26 -1.86
N ARG A 140 -13.00 6.31 -2.25
CA ARG A 140 -12.27 6.47 -3.50
C ARG A 140 -10.82 6.84 -3.17
N LEU A 141 -9.86 6.38 -3.97
CA LEU A 141 -8.45 6.75 -3.81
C LEU A 141 -7.94 7.43 -5.08
N PRO A 142 -7.38 8.64 -4.96
CA PRO A 142 -7.31 9.47 -3.76
C PRO A 142 -8.69 9.92 -3.28
N GLU A 143 -8.84 10.19 -1.94
CA GLU A 143 -10.10 10.65 -1.34
C GLU A 143 -10.47 12.11 -1.69
N PHE A 144 -9.64 12.77 -2.47
CA PHE A 144 -9.78 14.17 -2.89
C PHE A 144 -9.47 14.32 -4.37
N ASP A 145 -9.96 15.38 -4.97
CA ASP A 145 -9.70 15.68 -6.37
C ASP A 145 -8.32 16.32 -6.54
N LEU A 146 -7.61 15.87 -7.58
CA LEU A 146 -6.37 16.47 -8.05
C LEU A 146 -6.69 17.24 -9.35
N ASP A 147 -6.26 18.47 -9.45
CA ASP A 147 -6.53 19.36 -10.60
C ASP A 147 -5.40 19.35 -11.66
N HIS A 148 -4.41 18.46 -11.47
CA HIS A 148 -3.24 18.30 -12.34
C HIS A 148 -2.79 16.84 -12.42
N SER A 149 -2.06 16.50 -13.48
CA SER A 149 -1.65 15.12 -13.76
C SER A 149 -0.26 14.77 -13.21
N VAL A 150 0.61 15.74 -12.94
CA VAL A 150 1.96 15.46 -12.43
C VAL A 150 2.05 15.82 -10.95
N ILE A 151 2.16 14.80 -10.12
CA ILE A 151 2.26 14.93 -8.67
C ILE A 151 3.74 14.91 -8.30
N SER A 152 4.24 16.01 -7.80
CA SER A 152 5.63 16.12 -7.38
C SER A 152 5.92 15.27 -6.13
N THR A 153 7.20 14.92 -5.93
CA THR A 153 7.64 14.23 -4.71
C THR A 153 7.22 14.98 -3.44
N ASP A 154 7.40 16.30 -3.41
CA ASP A 154 7.07 17.12 -2.24
C ASP A 154 5.56 17.11 -1.94
N GLU A 155 4.75 17.21 -2.97
CA GLU A 155 3.30 17.14 -2.87
C GLU A 155 2.82 15.77 -2.38
N TYR A 156 3.34 14.67 -2.96
CA TYR A 156 3.04 13.33 -2.49
C TYR A 156 3.41 13.15 -1.01
N MET A 157 4.63 13.54 -0.63
CA MET A 157 5.10 13.46 0.76
C MET A 157 4.20 14.26 1.72
N ARG A 158 3.79 15.46 1.33
CA ARG A 158 2.88 16.30 2.13
C ARG A 158 1.53 15.61 2.36
N HIS A 159 0.92 15.11 1.29
CA HIS A 159 -0.37 14.41 1.38
C HIS A 159 -0.29 13.18 2.29
N VAL A 160 0.71 12.33 2.09
CA VAL A 160 0.81 11.05 2.80
C VAL A 160 1.32 11.21 4.22
N LEU A 161 2.38 12.00 4.42
CA LEU A 161 3.07 12.08 5.73
C LEU A 161 2.48 13.14 6.66
N VAL A 162 1.96 14.25 6.12
CA VAL A 162 1.44 15.35 6.94
C VAL A 162 -0.07 15.30 7.08
N GLU A 163 -0.76 15.13 5.97
CA GLU A 163 -2.22 15.12 5.94
C GLU A 163 -2.80 13.75 6.30
N GLY A 164 -2.01 12.67 6.09
CA GLY A 164 -2.38 11.29 6.42
C GLY A 164 -3.32 10.69 5.39
N ASN A 165 -3.31 11.20 4.16
CA ASN A 165 -4.14 10.71 3.08
C ASN A 165 -3.58 9.39 2.53
N TRP A 166 -4.44 8.43 2.28
CA TRP A 166 -4.10 7.28 1.43
C TRP A 166 -4.38 7.68 -0.02
N MET A 167 -3.33 7.89 -0.82
CA MET A 167 -3.50 8.44 -2.16
C MET A 167 -3.80 7.36 -3.19
N PHE A 168 -3.03 6.26 -3.22
CA PHE A 168 -3.11 5.28 -4.29
C PHE A 168 -3.13 3.86 -3.76
N HIS A 169 -3.87 3.00 -4.42
CA HIS A 169 -3.89 1.56 -4.18
C HIS A 169 -2.80 0.88 -5.02
N LEU A 170 -2.25 -0.25 -4.53
CA LEU A 170 -1.20 -1.02 -5.20
C LEU A 170 -1.52 -1.28 -6.68
N SER A 171 -2.74 -1.76 -6.96
CA SER A 171 -3.18 -2.11 -8.32
C SER A 171 -3.37 -0.90 -9.26
N SER A 172 -3.21 0.33 -8.76
CA SER A 172 -3.20 1.54 -9.60
C SER A 172 -1.84 1.87 -10.19
N CYS A 173 -0.75 1.34 -9.63
CA CYS A 173 0.61 1.75 -9.94
C CYS A 173 1.22 0.95 -11.10
N MET A 174 1.70 1.66 -12.13
CA MET A 174 2.60 1.13 -13.15
C MET A 174 3.96 1.80 -13.03
N VAL A 175 5.03 1.00 -13.09
CA VAL A 175 6.41 1.46 -12.93
C VAL A 175 7.33 0.71 -13.92
N SER A 176 8.48 1.27 -14.27
CA SER A 176 9.45 0.54 -15.09
C SER A 176 9.98 -0.69 -14.35
N ALA A 177 10.20 -1.78 -15.08
CA ALA A 177 10.71 -3.01 -14.50
C ALA A 177 12.10 -2.83 -13.86
N ASP A 178 12.93 -1.93 -14.41
CA ASP A 178 14.25 -1.63 -13.86
C ASP A 178 14.13 -0.94 -12.51
N LEU A 179 13.26 0.09 -12.38
CA LEU A 179 13.02 0.76 -11.10
C LEU A 179 12.37 -0.18 -10.08
N TYR A 180 11.49 -1.09 -10.53
CA TYR A 180 10.90 -2.07 -9.63
C TYR A 180 11.97 -3.05 -9.09
N ARG A 181 12.88 -3.54 -9.93
CA ARG A 181 14.01 -4.40 -9.51
C ARG A 181 14.94 -3.66 -8.56
N GLU A 182 15.27 -2.40 -8.84
CA GLU A 182 16.05 -1.55 -7.94
C GLU A 182 15.40 -1.42 -6.55
N TYR A 183 14.08 -1.25 -6.52
CA TYR A 183 13.30 -1.27 -5.28
C TYR A 183 13.40 -2.62 -4.56
N MET A 184 13.35 -3.74 -5.29
CA MET A 184 13.47 -5.07 -4.68
C MET A 184 14.85 -5.32 -4.08
N ASP A 185 15.91 -4.88 -4.75
CA ASP A 185 17.29 -4.96 -4.22
C ASP A 185 17.40 -4.13 -2.94
N PHE A 186 16.88 -2.90 -2.96
CA PHE A 186 16.78 -2.05 -1.78
C PHE A 186 16.01 -2.73 -0.63
N MET A 187 14.92 -3.40 -0.97
CA MET A 187 14.12 -4.18 -0.03
C MET A 187 14.91 -5.36 0.57
N ALA A 188 15.73 -6.04 -0.21
CA ALA A 188 16.54 -7.18 0.21
C ALA A 188 17.66 -6.79 1.19
N GLU A 189 18.13 -5.54 1.17
CA GLU A 189 19.12 -4.99 2.12
C GLU A 189 18.57 -4.81 3.55
N GLY A 190 17.33 -5.22 3.81
CA GLY A 190 16.71 -5.26 5.14
C GLY A 190 15.91 -4.03 5.54
N TYR A 191 15.75 -3.05 4.64
CA TYR A 191 14.91 -1.88 4.90
C TYR A 191 13.43 -2.24 5.18
N PRO A 192 12.82 -3.22 4.47
CA PRO A 192 11.41 -3.58 4.64
C PRO A 192 11.06 -4.18 5.99
N THR A 193 12.01 -4.84 6.66
CA THR A 193 11.75 -5.42 7.98
C THR A 193 11.34 -4.37 9.01
N LYS A 194 11.66 -3.10 8.74
CA LYS A 194 11.32 -1.97 9.58
C LYS A 194 9.89 -1.46 9.34
N PHE A 195 9.34 -1.64 8.12
CA PHE A 195 7.93 -1.34 7.80
C PHE A 195 7.05 -2.58 7.99
N TYR A 196 6.97 -3.11 9.19
CA TYR A 196 6.21 -4.32 9.47
C TYR A 196 4.74 -4.20 8.99
N LYS A 197 4.38 -5.00 7.96
CA LYS A 197 3.00 -5.13 7.42
C LYS A 197 2.29 -3.79 7.18
N VAL A 198 2.96 -2.81 6.60
CA VAL A 198 2.38 -1.48 6.30
C VAL A 198 2.00 -1.31 4.84
N GLY A 199 1.86 -2.41 4.11
CA GLY A 199 1.40 -2.40 2.73
C GLY A 199 2.39 -1.70 1.79
N ASP A 200 1.84 -0.97 0.87
CA ASP A 200 2.50 -0.35 -0.28
C ASP A 200 3.19 1.00 0.00
N LEU A 201 3.06 1.54 1.24
CA LEU A 201 3.68 2.82 1.60
C LEU A 201 5.20 2.86 1.34
N PRO A 202 6.01 1.86 1.72
CA PRO A 202 7.45 1.86 1.43
C PRO A 202 7.76 1.96 -0.06
N MET A 203 6.99 1.28 -0.89
CA MET A 203 7.12 1.27 -2.34
C MET A 203 6.88 2.67 -2.92
N TYR A 204 5.76 3.29 -2.56
CA TYR A 204 5.43 4.63 -3.04
C TYR A 204 6.41 5.69 -2.53
N LEU A 205 6.87 5.59 -1.29
CA LEU A 205 7.92 6.47 -0.78
C LEU A 205 9.21 6.34 -1.59
N TYR A 206 9.62 5.10 -1.89
CA TYR A 206 10.81 4.85 -2.70
C TYR A 206 10.66 5.40 -4.13
N PHE A 207 9.56 5.07 -4.81
CA PHE A 207 9.33 5.56 -6.17
C PHE A 207 9.23 7.07 -6.26
N SER A 208 8.64 7.73 -5.26
CA SER A 208 8.57 9.19 -5.23
C SER A 208 9.93 9.88 -5.08
N LEU A 209 10.96 9.19 -4.55
CA LEU A 209 12.34 9.71 -4.54
C LEU A 209 13.02 9.65 -5.91
N LYS A 210 12.50 8.83 -6.83
CA LYS A 210 13.07 8.62 -8.17
C LYS A 210 12.45 9.49 -9.24
N GLY A 211 11.29 10.07 -8.98
CA GLY A 211 10.58 10.95 -9.91
C GLY A 211 9.19 11.34 -9.40
N SER A 212 8.53 12.20 -10.14
CA SER A 212 7.12 12.53 -9.92
C SER A 212 6.22 11.34 -10.26
N PHE A 213 4.97 11.38 -9.85
CA PHE A 213 3.95 10.44 -10.33
C PHE A 213 3.09 11.09 -11.41
N TYR A 214 2.80 10.36 -12.46
CA TYR A 214 1.77 10.77 -13.42
C TYR A 214 0.42 10.22 -12.97
N PHE A 215 -0.53 11.09 -12.75
CA PHE A 215 -1.87 10.75 -12.30
C PHE A 215 -2.87 10.82 -13.45
N ILE A 216 -3.62 9.74 -13.66
CA ILE A 216 -4.75 9.68 -14.59
C ILE A 216 -6.04 9.76 -13.78
N ASP A 217 -6.79 10.85 -13.90
CA ASP A 217 -8.09 11.04 -13.23
C ASP A 217 -9.18 10.20 -13.90
N ARG A 218 -9.02 8.88 -13.83
CA ARG A 218 -9.96 7.90 -14.35
C ARG A 218 -9.99 6.67 -13.44
N VAL A 219 -11.18 6.20 -13.12
CA VAL A 219 -11.36 4.97 -12.36
C VAL A 219 -11.03 3.78 -13.24
N MET A 220 -9.96 3.03 -12.90
CA MET A 220 -9.51 1.88 -13.69
C MET A 220 -9.41 0.60 -12.87
N THR A 221 -9.52 0.69 -11.53
CA THR A 221 -9.49 -0.46 -10.62
C THR A 221 -10.59 -0.33 -9.57
N THR A 222 -11.13 -1.46 -9.16
CA THR A 222 -11.95 -1.60 -7.95
C THR A 222 -11.20 -2.41 -6.92
N TYR A 223 -11.07 -1.87 -5.72
CA TYR A 223 -10.48 -2.51 -4.55
C TYR A 223 -11.57 -3.14 -3.69
N THR A 224 -11.45 -4.43 -3.40
CA THR A 224 -12.41 -5.17 -2.59
C THR A 224 -12.10 -5.02 -1.10
N ILE A 225 -13.01 -4.40 -0.35
CA ILE A 225 -12.88 -4.26 1.11
C ILE A 225 -13.58 -5.43 1.79
N GLU A 226 -12.81 -6.25 2.48
CA GLU A 226 -13.31 -7.37 3.27
C GLU A 226 -13.21 -7.14 4.79
N SER A 227 -14.10 -7.84 5.53
CA SER A 227 -13.98 -7.94 6.99
C SER A 227 -12.79 -8.85 7.34
N GLY A 228 -11.89 -8.37 8.21
CA GLY A 228 -10.69 -9.11 8.62
C GLY A 228 -9.41 -8.71 7.88
N GLY A 229 -9.50 -7.89 6.83
CA GLY A 229 -8.35 -7.29 6.16
C GLY A 229 -7.58 -6.32 7.07
N PHE A 230 -6.47 -5.78 6.55
CA PHE A 230 -5.55 -4.89 7.30
C PHE A 230 -6.28 -3.73 7.99
N MET A 231 -7.16 -3.01 7.29
CA MET A 231 -7.88 -1.85 7.83
C MET A 231 -8.84 -2.22 8.96
N SER A 232 -9.54 -3.35 8.83
CA SER A 232 -10.41 -3.89 9.88
C SER A 232 -9.59 -4.28 11.11
N GLN A 233 -8.49 -5.01 10.95
CA GLN A 233 -7.62 -5.39 12.06
C GLN A 233 -6.97 -4.18 12.74
N LEU A 234 -6.56 -3.17 11.98
CA LEU A 234 -6.00 -1.93 12.54
C LEU A 234 -6.99 -1.21 13.47
N LYS A 235 -8.29 -1.27 13.15
CA LYS A 235 -9.36 -0.67 13.92
C LYS A 235 -9.78 -1.51 15.14
N ASP A 236 -9.92 -2.83 14.94
CA ASP A 236 -10.65 -3.70 15.86
C ASP A 236 -9.71 -4.56 16.74
N ASN A 237 -8.42 -4.67 16.38
CA ASN A 237 -7.41 -5.44 17.11
C ASN A 237 -6.29 -4.54 17.66
N PRO A 238 -6.33 -4.17 18.97
CA PRO A 238 -5.33 -3.26 19.54
C PRO A 238 -3.89 -3.79 19.49
N GLU A 239 -3.69 -5.09 19.57
CA GLU A 239 -2.34 -5.69 19.49
C GLU A 239 -1.78 -5.60 18.08
N PHE A 240 -2.60 -5.88 17.07
CA PHE A 240 -2.24 -5.67 15.67
C PHE A 240 -1.95 -4.19 15.39
N ALA A 241 -2.82 -3.29 15.85
CA ALA A 241 -2.65 -1.84 15.69
C ALA A 241 -1.35 -1.35 16.32
N LEU A 242 -0.99 -1.86 17.51
CA LEU A 242 0.26 -1.49 18.18
C LEU A 242 1.48 -1.91 17.35
N ARG A 243 1.49 -3.16 16.83
CA ARG A 243 2.57 -3.66 15.97
C ARG A 243 2.66 -2.86 14.65
N ALA A 244 1.53 -2.57 14.03
CA ALA A 244 1.48 -1.78 12.81
C ALA A 244 2.02 -0.37 13.04
N HIS A 245 1.57 0.34 14.06
CA HIS A 245 2.07 1.68 14.38
C HIS A 245 3.57 1.69 14.72
N GLN A 246 4.07 0.65 15.40
CA GLN A 246 5.50 0.53 15.66
C GLN A 246 6.27 0.31 14.34
N GLY A 247 5.78 -0.53 13.44
CA GLY A 247 6.35 -0.71 12.11
C GLY A 247 6.41 0.59 11.30
N TYR A 248 5.35 1.42 11.39
CA TYR A 248 5.38 2.77 10.80
C TYR A 248 6.47 3.65 11.42
N VAL A 249 6.62 3.63 12.74
CA VAL A 249 7.67 4.42 13.42
C VAL A 249 9.06 3.99 12.96
N ASP A 250 9.32 2.69 12.95
CA ASP A 250 10.63 2.13 12.58
C ASP A 250 10.94 2.40 11.10
N GLY A 251 9.97 2.16 10.22
CA GLY A 251 10.09 2.38 8.79
C GLY A 251 10.27 3.84 8.40
N LEU A 252 9.46 4.75 8.96
CA LEU A 252 9.58 6.19 8.69
C LEU A 252 10.90 6.76 9.24
N THR A 253 11.39 6.25 10.37
CA THR A 253 12.71 6.64 10.89
C THR A 253 13.82 6.22 9.93
N ALA A 254 13.76 4.98 9.43
CA ALA A 254 14.71 4.51 8.44
C ALA A 254 14.60 5.26 7.10
N PHE A 255 13.39 5.62 6.68
CA PHE A 255 13.18 6.44 5.49
C PHE A 255 13.79 7.84 5.62
N ASP A 256 13.66 8.47 6.77
CA ASP A 256 14.28 9.77 7.05
C ASP A 256 15.81 9.71 6.89
N GLU A 257 16.45 8.68 7.46
CA GLU A 257 17.88 8.41 7.31
C GLU A 257 18.25 8.13 5.84
N PHE A 258 17.48 7.26 5.16
CA PHE A 258 17.71 6.89 3.76
C PHE A 258 17.57 8.08 2.80
N SER A 259 16.62 8.98 3.05
CA SER A 259 16.41 10.19 2.27
C SER A 259 17.39 11.34 2.60
N ASP A 260 18.42 11.05 3.40
CA ASP A 260 19.41 12.03 3.92
C ASP A 260 18.71 13.22 4.59
N HIS A 261 17.65 12.92 5.37
CA HIS A 261 16.81 13.88 6.08
C HIS A 261 16.10 14.93 5.20
N ARG A 262 16.05 14.72 3.90
CA ARG A 262 15.43 15.64 2.95
C ARG A 262 13.97 15.97 3.28
N PHE A 263 13.25 15.00 3.87
CA PHE A 263 11.82 15.13 4.23
C PHE A 263 11.60 15.13 5.74
N HIS A 264 12.64 15.43 6.54
CA HIS A 264 12.60 15.35 8.00
C HIS A 264 11.40 16.05 8.64
N GLU A 265 11.02 17.24 8.13
CA GLU A 265 9.87 17.97 8.67
C GLU A 265 8.56 17.19 8.51
N TYR A 266 8.34 16.55 7.33
CA TYR A 266 7.15 15.76 7.07
C TYR A 266 7.15 14.44 7.84
N VAL A 267 8.31 13.77 7.85
CA VAL A 267 8.51 12.53 8.62
C VAL A 267 8.28 12.75 10.11
N SER A 268 8.80 13.84 10.67
CA SER A 268 8.61 14.18 12.09
C SER A 268 7.14 14.33 12.46
N LYS A 269 6.33 14.94 11.59
CA LYS A 269 4.87 15.07 11.79
C LYS A 269 4.18 13.70 11.72
N ALA A 270 4.54 12.86 10.75
CA ALA A 270 4.01 11.50 10.64
C ALA A 270 4.38 10.64 11.86
N LEU A 271 5.63 10.71 12.31
CA LEU A 271 6.10 10.02 13.52
C LEU A 271 5.33 10.44 14.77
N ALA A 272 5.02 11.74 14.91
CA ALA A 272 4.22 12.22 16.03
C ALA A 272 2.83 11.59 16.05
N VAL A 273 2.18 11.45 14.88
CA VAL A 273 0.88 10.76 14.77
C VAL A 273 0.98 9.30 15.21
N ARG A 274 1.98 8.56 14.72
CA ARG A 274 2.12 7.13 15.03
C ARG A 274 2.46 6.90 16.51
N ARG A 275 3.38 7.69 17.07
CA ARG A 275 3.73 7.64 18.50
C ARG A 275 2.56 8.03 19.40
N PHE A 276 1.75 9.02 18.99
CA PHE A 276 0.52 9.37 19.70
C PHE A 276 -0.47 8.18 19.75
N GLU A 277 -0.68 7.47 18.63
CA GLU A 277 -1.56 6.30 18.61
C GLU A 277 -1.03 5.16 19.48
N ILE A 278 0.28 4.91 19.48
CA ILE A 278 0.93 3.94 20.37
C ILE A 278 0.67 4.29 21.84
N ASP A 279 0.90 5.56 22.23
CA ASP A 279 0.66 6.00 23.60
C ASP A 279 -0.82 5.95 23.98
N ARG A 280 -1.73 6.23 23.03
CA ARG A 280 -3.19 6.13 23.21
C ARG A 280 -3.65 4.68 23.44
N ILE A 281 -3.18 3.75 22.62
CA ILE A 281 -3.51 2.32 22.75
C ILE A 281 -3.00 1.79 24.10
N ASN A 282 -1.80 2.17 24.50
CA ASN A 282 -1.20 1.82 25.78
C ASN A 282 -1.74 2.64 26.98
N ARG A 283 -2.74 3.51 26.77
CA ARG A 283 -3.36 4.35 27.80
C ARG A 283 -2.36 5.24 28.57
N ARG A 284 -1.29 5.68 27.92
CA ARG A 284 -0.26 6.55 28.49
C ARG A 284 -0.65 8.03 28.43
N PHE A 285 -1.81 8.39 29.00
CA PHE A 285 -2.35 9.74 28.90
C PHE A 285 -1.48 10.79 29.60
N ASP A 286 -0.78 10.43 30.69
CA ASP A 286 0.21 11.26 31.36
C ASP A 286 1.37 11.67 30.45
N ARG A 287 1.78 10.79 29.53
CA ARG A 287 2.79 11.06 28.53
C ARG A 287 2.21 11.91 27.39
N ILE A 288 1.00 11.58 26.93
CA ILE A 288 0.34 12.29 25.83
C ILE A 288 0.21 13.78 26.09
N ILE A 289 -0.20 14.19 27.31
CA ILE A 289 -0.42 15.61 27.62
C ILE A 289 0.88 16.41 27.82
N LYS A 290 2.02 15.74 28.02
CA LYS A 290 3.33 16.35 28.17
C LYS A 290 4.02 16.67 26.83
N GLN A 291 3.64 16.01 25.74
CA GLN A 291 4.28 16.17 24.44
C GLN A 291 3.64 17.33 23.67
N PRO A 292 4.39 18.42 23.39
CA PRO A 292 3.86 19.57 22.66
C PRO A 292 3.34 19.21 21.25
N GLU A 293 4.03 18.30 20.56
CA GLU A 293 3.69 17.81 19.22
C GLU A 293 2.35 17.09 19.14
N TYR A 294 1.83 16.58 20.27
CA TYR A 294 0.52 15.90 20.32
C TYR A 294 -0.66 16.86 20.51
N ARG A 295 -0.42 18.12 20.85
CA ARG A 295 -1.49 19.11 21.08
C ARG A 295 -2.43 19.29 19.88
N PRO A 296 -1.94 19.42 18.63
CA PRO A 296 -2.81 19.47 17.46
C PRO A 296 -3.66 18.21 17.29
N LEU A 297 -3.07 17.02 17.54
CA LEU A 297 -3.74 15.72 17.42
C LEU A 297 -4.86 15.56 18.46
N ILE A 298 -4.64 16.03 19.69
CA ILE A 298 -5.66 16.05 20.75
C ILE A 298 -6.81 16.98 20.34
N ARG A 299 -6.50 18.19 19.87
CA ARG A 299 -7.51 19.19 19.45
C ARG A 299 -8.38 18.70 18.29
N LYS A 300 -7.78 18.03 17.30
CA LYS A 300 -8.49 17.46 16.14
C LYS A 300 -9.60 16.46 16.54
N ARG A 301 -9.54 15.87 17.74
CA ARG A 301 -10.55 14.93 18.25
C ARG A 301 -11.80 15.60 18.82
N GLY A 302 -11.87 16.93 18.82
CA GLY A 302 -12.97 17.72 19.33
C GLY A 302 -12.85 18.07 20.83
N PRO A 303 -13.58 19.10 21.31
CA PRO A 303 -13.36 19.69 22.62
C PRO A 303 -13.63 18.72 23.79
N VAL A 304 -14.65 17.88 23.69
CA VAL A 304 -15.01 16.93 24.76
C VAL A 304 -13.94 15.85 24.93
N LYS A 305 -13.50 15.23 23.81
CA LYS A 305 -12.43 14.23 23.85
C LYS A 305 -11.10 14.84 24.26
N ALA A 306 -10.78 16.05 23.79
CA ALA A 306 -9.59 16.77 24.21
C ALA A 306 -9.58 17.02 25.73
N ALA A 307 -10.68 17.50 26.30
CA ALA A 307 -10.81 17.70 27.77
C ALA A 307 -10.59 16.39 28.52
N ALA A 308 -11.16 15.28 28.05
CA ALA A 308 -10.98 13.96 28.66
C ALA A 308 -9.52 13.52 28.67
N PHE A 309 -8.76 13.71 27.56
CA PHE A 309 -7.32 13.42 27.50
C PHE A 309 -6.54 14.16 28.57
N TYR A 310 -6.79 15.49 28.74
CA TYR A 310 -6.11 16.29 29.73
C TYR A 310 -6.49 15.90 31.15
N LEU A 311 -7.77 15.67 31.44
CA LEU A 311 -8.25 15.28 32.78
C LEU A 311 -7.65 13.93 33.21
N ILE A 312 -7.70 12.90 32.34
CA ILE A 312 -7.15 11.58 32.64
C ILE A 312 -5.63 11.66 32.80
N GLY A 313 -4.95 12.37 31.91
CA GLY A 313 -3.49 12.52 31.96
C GLY A 313 -3.02 13.26 33.22
N MET A 314 -3.69 14.35 33.62
CA MET A 314 -3.39 15.06 34.86
C MET A 314 -3.65 14.19 36.11
N PHE A 315 -4.76 13.44 36.13
CA PHE A 315 -5.04 12.50 37.19
C PHE A 315 -3.91 11.46 37.33
N MET A 316 -3.49 10.84 36.24
CA MET A 316 -2.39 9.87 36.23
C MET A 316 -1.06 10.48 36.73
N LEU A 317 -0.75 11.73 36.38
CA LEU A 317 0.43 12.42 36.90
C LEU A 317 0.40 12.64 38.40
N LEU A 318 -0.74 13.00 38.92
CA LEU A 318 -0.92 13.24 40.37
C LEU A 318 -0.72 11.95 41.21
N PHE A 319 -1.09 10.79 40.67
CA PHE A 319 -0.92 9.50 41.34
C PHE A 319 0.48 8.91 41.18
N LYS A 320 1.15 9.07 40.06
CA LYS A 320 2.57 8.63 39.89
C LYS A 320 3.49 9.30 40.91
N HIS A 321 3.31 10.59 41.18
CA HIS A 321 4.11 11.31 42.19
C HIS A 321 3.86 10.86 43.62
N LYS A 322 2.78 10.13 43.89
CA LYS A 322 2.52 9.57 45.26
C LYS A 322 3.29 8.26 45.49
N ASP A 323 3.48 7.44 44.42
CA ASP A 323 4.18 6.16 44.57
C ASP A 323 5.72 6.34 44.62
N GLU A 324 6.27 7.39 43.99
CA GLU A 324 7.69 7.74 44.06
C GLU A 324 8.12 8.39 45.40
N ARG A 325 7.18 8.73 46.26
CA ARG A 325 7.43 9.32 47.61
C ARG A 325 7.17 8.35 48.78
N ARG A 326 6.89 7.11 48.47
CA ARG A 326 6.83 5.98 49.43
C ARG A 326 8.00 5.03 49.20
#